data_9514ac1728bcfc4631aef39b0e7c4cb0
#
_entry.id   9514ac1728bcfc4631aef39b0e7c4cb0
#
_cell.length_a   1.000
_cell.length_b   1.000
_cell.length_c   1.000
_cell.angle_alpha   90.00
_cell.angle_beta   90.00
_cell.angle_gamma   90.00
#
_symmetry.space_group_name_H-M   'P 1'
#
loop_
_entity.id
_entity.type
_entity.pdbx_description
1 polymer ?
#
loop_
_entity_poly.entity_id
_entity_poly.type
_entity_poly.pdbx_seq_one_letter_code
_entity_poly.pdbx_strand_id
1 'polypeptide(L)'
;MSLANYETNIMKLSQSNDAGLEVAIMGKQETDKAVVLLHGAIMNYKIMTIFAKYIHDVKLIFINCPGRGKSTSLERQDYDLSEYAKRINEALVTIVEASHISEMSMIGYSMGGLIATKLAGYNTLPIKHLIYLNSAAKIDYKELRFSKLLYEIMKDVKPGERNEMINSIPEFVLSQGVSKKQKEGFNFSQYFAPMETMITDLMYTLRADYLADIDKIKEMPKVLFLLGEDDVIFPNKDSKTTHEKFEALGADVQSIIYPDVGHLDFLRVLDDSSIAEQDSMTYHINQLLAE
;
A
#
# COMPACT_ATOMS: atom_id res chain seq x y z
N MET A 1 -3.53 20.56 -11.39
CA MET A 1 -2.63 20.08 -12.47
C MET A 1 -3.25 18.84 -13.09
N SER A 2 -3.37 18.78 -14.41
CA SER A 2 -3.81 17.57 -15.11
C SER A 2 -2.74 16.49 -14.94
N LEU A 3 -3.10 15.32 -14.41
CA LEU A 3 -2.24 14.12 -14.28
C LEU A 3 -1.89 13.48 -15.66
N ALA A 4 -1.90 14.25 -16.73
CA ALA A 4 -1.99 13.80 -18.12
C ALA A 4 -0.69 13.30 -18.77
N ASN A 5 0.47 13.41 -18.15
CA ASN A 5 1.74 13.08 -18.79
C ASN A 5 2.66 12.23 -17.89
N TYR A 6 2.25 11.00 -17.57
CA TYR A 6 3.18 10.01 -17.06
C TYR A 6 3.30 8.81 -18.00
N GLU A 7 4.52 8.43 -18.28
CA GLU A 7 4.76 7.19 -19.02
C GLU A 7 4.55 5.99 -18.14
N THR A 8 3.63 5.11 -18.55
CA THR A 8 3.43 3.81 -17.91
C THR A 8 4.31 2.79 -18.65
N ASN A 9 5.26 2.22 -17.94
CA ASN A 9 6.12 1.17 -18.46
C ASN A 9 5.70 -0.20 -17.91
N ILE A 10 5.82 -1.24 -18.74
CA ILE A 10 5.71 -2.62 -18.28
C ILE A 10 7.10 -3.09 -17.96
N MET A 11 7.40 -3.28 -16.67
CA MET A 11 8.65 -3.89 -16.24
C MET A 11 8.53 -5.41 -16.42
N LYS A 12 9.32 -5.96 -17.35
CA LYS A 12 9.42 -7.42 -17.53
C LYS A 12 10.17 -8.04 -16.37
N LEU A 13 9.66 -9.15 -15.85
CA LEU A 13 10.30 -9.90 -14.78
C LEU A 13 11.23 -10.96 -15.37
N SER A 14 12.40 -11.14 -14.76
CA SER A 14 13.45 -12.02 -15.28
C SER A 14 13.11 -13.51 -15.25
N GLN A 15 12.18 -13.92 -14.40
CA GLN A 15 11.87 -15.34 -14.14
C GLN A 15 10.75 -15.91 -15.01
N SER A 16 10.07 -15.09 -15.82
CA SER A 16 9.09 -15.60 -16.79
C SER A 16 9.06 -14.72 -18.03
N ASN A 17 9.14 -15.32 -19.21
CA ASN A 17 9.18 -14.61 -20.49
C ASN A 17 7.97 -13.70 -20.76
N ASP A 18 6.84 -13.90 -20.03
CA ASP A 18 5.58 -13.20 -20.23
C ASP A 18 5.07 -12.46 -18.98
N ALA A 19 5.76 -12.51 -17.84
CA ALA A 19 5.34 -11.81 -16.62
C ALA A 19 5.90 -10.39 -16.58
N GLY A 20 5.04 -9.43 -16.26
CA GLY A 20 5.42 -8.03 -16.12
C GLY A 20 4.56 -7.31 -15.07
N LEU A 21 5.11 -6.27 -14.50
CA LEU A 21 4.39 -5.34 -13.64
C LEU A 21 4.24 -3.97 -14.32
N GLU A 22 3.05 -3.40 -14.24
CA GLU A 22 2.81 -2.04 -14.66
C GLU A 22 3.38 -1.08 -13.61
N VAL A 23 4.31 -0.25 -14.05
CA VAL A 23 4.95 0.78 -13.24
C VAL A 23 4.77 2.14 -13.89
N ALA A 24 4.34 3.12 -13.10
CA ALA A 24 4.31 4.51 -13.50
C ALA A 24 5.38 5.27 -12.72
N ILE A 25 6.22 6.03 -13.42
CA ILE A 25 7.27 6.85 -12.80
C ILE A 25 6.96 8.32 -13.09
N MET A 26 6.91 9.12 -12.02
CA MET A 26 6.61 10.55 -12.04
C MET A 26 7.64 11.33 -11.23
N GLY A 27 7.49 12.65 -11.20
CA GLY A 27 8.35 13.52 -10.40
C GLY A 27 9.69 13.82 -11.07
N LYS A 28 10.72 14.09 -10.24
CA LYS A 28 12.03 14.48 -10.73
C LYS A 28 12.79 13.26 -11.26
N GLN A 29 13.13 13.28 -12.54
CA GLN A 29 13.79 12.13 -13.18
C GLN A 29 15.29 12.07 -12.85
N GLU A 30 15.96 13.21 -12.76
CA GLU A 30 17.39 13.31 -12.45
C GLU A 30 17.60 13.45 -10.94
N THR A 31 17.36 12.35 -10.21
CA THR A 31 17.60 12.25 -8.76
C THR A 31 17.90 10.79 -8.41
N ASP A 32 18.72 10.59 -7.40
CA ASP A 32 19.03 9.30 -6.81
C ASP A 32 18.12 8.94 -5.63
N LYS A 33 17.13 9.82 -5.31
CA LYS A 33 16.12 9.57 -4.29
C LYS A 33 14.80 9.16 -4.91
N ALA A 34 14.16 8.12 -4.38
CA ALA A 34 12.86 7.65 -4.84
C ALA A 34 11.87 7.40 -3.69
N VAL A 35 10.61 7.61 -3.99
CA VAL A 35 9.48 7.18 -3.16
C VAL A 35 8.65 6.16 -3.93
N VAL A 36 8.54 4.96 -3.39
CA VAL A 36 7.69 3.89 -3.91
C VAL A 36 6.34 3.94 -3.21
N LEU A 37 5.27 3.96 -3.98
CA LEU A 37 3.91 4.04 -3.49
C LEU A 37 3.16 2.74 -3.80
N LEU A 38 2.81 2.02 -2.74
CA LEU A 38 2.15 0.72 -2.78
C LEU A 38 0.68 0.86 -2.35
N HIS A 39 -0.22 0.51 -3.25
CA HIS A 39 -1.67 0.63 -3.04
C HIS A 39 -2.24 -0.47 -2.13
N GLY A 40 -3.44 -0.26 -1.62
CA GLY A 40 -4.19 -1.23 -0.82
C GLY A 40 -4.81 -2.37 -1.64
N ALA A 41 -5.36 -3.37 -0.93
CA ALA A 41 -6.18 -4.41 -1.53
C ALA A 41 -7.34 -3.81 -2.32
N ILE A 42 -7.87 -4.57 -3.26
CA ILE A 42 -9.00 -4.22 -4.15
C ILE A 42 -8.76 -3.04 -5.11
N MET A 43 -7.65 -2.31 -4.96
CA MET A 43 -7.38 -1.08 -5.70
C MET A 43 -6.20 -1.24 -6.68
N ASN A 44 -5.99 -0.21 -7.48
CA ASN A 44 -4.83 -0.06 -8.36
C ASN A 44 -4.01 1.17 -7.96
N TYR A 45 -2.80 1.33 -8.55
CA TYR A 45 -1.86 2.38 -8.17
C TYR A 45 -2.39 3.80 -8.34
N LYS A 46 -3.42 4.02 -9.17
CA LYS A 46 -3.94 5.38 -9.44
C LYS A 46 -4.44 6.07 -8.17
N ILE A 47 -4.90 5.31 -7.17
CA ILE A 47 -5.33 5.90 -5.89
C ILE A 47 -4.17 6.60 -5.17
N MET A 48 -2.95 6.12 -5.38
CA MET A 48 -1.75 6.69 -4.76
C MET A 48 -1.19 7.89 -5.54
N THR A 49 -1.67 8.16 -6.76
CA THR A 49 -1.13 9.27 -7.57
C THR A 49 -1.44 10.65 -7.00
N ILE A 50 -2.36 10.76 -6.05
CA ILE A 50 -2.64 12.00 -5.32
C ILE A 50 -1.37 12.54 -4.61
N PHE A 51 -0.48 11.65 -4.16
CA PHE A 51 0.76 12.05 -3.49
C PHE A 51 1.70 12.87 -4.38
N ALA A 52 1.58 12.76 -5.71
CA ALA A 52 2.36 13.57 -6.65
C ALA A 52 2.06 15.09 -6.57
N LYS A 53 0.98 15.48 -5.90
CA LYS A 53 0.69 16.90 -5.64
C LYS A 53 1.55 17.46 -4.50
N TYR A 54 2.07 16.61 -3.61
CA TYR A 54 2.62 17.00 -2.32
C TYR A 54 4.07 16.59 -2.12
N ILE A 55 4.52 15.54 -2.82
CA ILE A 55 5.90 15.04 -2.73
C ILE A 55 6.65 15.51 -3.96
N HIS A 56 7.72 16.27 -3.73
CA HIS A 56 8.51 16.91 -4.78
C HIS A 56 9.98 16.52 -4.66
N ASP A 57 10.77 16.86 -5.66
CA ASP A 57 12.23 16.71 -5.73
C ASP A 57 12.75 15.26 -5.64
N VAL A 58 11.87 14.28 -5.77
CA VAL A 58 12.17 12.85 -5.78
C VAL A 58 11.52 12.16 -6.98
N LYS A 59 11.99 10.97 -7.31
CA LYS A 59 11.34 10.07 -8.26
C LYS A 59 10.19 9.35 -7.56
N LEU A 60 8.98 9.45 -8.08
CA LEU A 60 7.78 8.77 -7.57
C LEU A 60 7.54 7.52 -8.41
N ILE A 61 7.52 6.37 -7.75
CA ILE A 61 7.35 5.06 -8.40
C ILE A 61 6.04 4.44 -7.90
N PHE A 62 5.06 4.34 -8.79
CA PHE A 62 3.76 3.72 -8.53
C PHE A 62 3.72 2.36 -9.20
N ILE A 63 3.35 1.32 -8.44
CA ILE A 63 3.36 -0.06 -8.95
C ILE A 63 1.96 -0.66 -8.82
N ASN A 64 1.46 -1.26 -9.90
CA ASN A 64 0.33 -2.16 -9.82
C ASN A 64 0.80 -3.55 -9.37
N CYS A 65 0.26 -4.03 -8.26
CA CYS A 65 0.42 -5.43 -7.88
C CYS A 65 -0.13 -6.35 -8.98
N PRO A 66 0.24 -7.63 -9.03
CA PRO A 66 -0.26 -8.58 -10.01
C PRO A 66 -1.79 -8.58 -10.16
N GLY A 67 -2.28 -8.88 -11.36
CA GLY A 67 -3.70 -9.07 -11.64
C GLY A 67 -4.52 -7.80 -11.88
N ARG A 68 -3.88 -6.63 -12.04
CA ARG A 68 -4.57 -5.35 -12.30
C ARG A 68 -3.83 -4.48 -13.29
N GLY A 69 -4.60 -3.62 -13.99
CA GLY A 69 -4.04 -2.80 -15.06
C GLY A 69 -3.35 -3.66 -16.10
N LYS A 70 -2.10 -3.35 -16.42
CA LYS A 70 -1.25 -4.12 -17.33
C LYS A 70 -0.34 -5.12 -16.62
N SER A 71 -0.41 -5.23 -15.29
CA SER A 71 0.34 -6.23 -14.53
C SER A 71 -0.20 -7.63 -14.80
N THR A 72 0.69 -8.56 -15.10
CA THR A 72 0.34 -9.97 -15.32
C THR A 72 -0.28 -10.58 -14.06
N SER A 73 -1.38 -11.30 -14.23
CA SER A 73 -2.01 -12.04 -13.14
C SER A 73 -1.08 -13.17 -12.65
N LEU A 74 -1.19 -13.52 -11.37
CA LEU A 74 -0.60 -14.75 -10.86
C LEU A 74 -1.45 -15.94 -11.29
N GLU A 75 -0.83 -17.09 -11.47
CA GLU A 75 -1.57 -18.34 -11.50
C GLU A 75 -2.18 -18.61 -10.12
N ARG A 76 -3.32 -19.28 -10.08
CA ARG A 76 -4.11 -19.43 -8.85
C ARG A 76 -3.32 -20.01 -7.67
N GLN A 77 -2.38 -20.89 -7.91
CA GLN A 77 -1.52 -21.51 -6.90
C GLN A 77 -0.51 -20.55 -6.28
N ASP A 78 -0.20 -19.45 -6.98
CA ASP A 78 0.82 -18.46 -6.59
C ASP A 78 0.21 -17.28 -5.81
N TYR A 79 -1.09 -17.30 -5.56
CA TYR A 79 -1.77 -16.23 -4.86
C TYR A 79 -1.35 -16.16 -3.39
N ASP A 80 -0.36 -15.29 -3.14
CA ASP A 80 0.15 -14.96 -1.82
C ASP A 80 0.75 -13.55 -1.89
N LEU A 81 0.61 -12.75 -0.82
CA LEU A 81 1.25 -11.45 -0.75
C LEU A 81 2.78 -11.53 -0.77
N SER A 82 3.37 -12.65 -0.35
CA SER A 82 4.80 -12.88 -0.47
C SER A 82 5.23 -12.94 -1.94
N GLU A 83 4.42 -13.55 -2.82
CA GLU A 83 4.71 -13.58 -4.25
C GLU A 83 4.53 -12.18 -4.88
N TYR A 84 3.54 -11.39 -4.41
CA TYR A 84 3.44 -9.98 -4.80
C TYR A 84 4.71 -9.23 -4.44
N ALA A 85 5.17 -9.34 -3.20
CA ALA A 85 6.39 -8.70 -2.74
C ALA A 85 7.62 -9.12 -3.53
N LYS A 86 7.75 -10.42 -3.85
CA LYS A 86 8.86 -10.96 -4.65
C LYS A 86 8.91 -10.33 -6.04
N ARG A 87 7.79 -10.30 -6.76
CA ARG A 87 7.70 -9.70 -8.10
C ARG A 87 7.95 -8.18 -8.09
N ILE A 88 7.42 -7.49 -7.07
CA ILE A 88 7.66 -6.07 -6.88
C ILE A 88 9.15 -5.82 -6.59
N ASN A 89 9.77 -6.67 -5.76
CA ASN A 89 11.20 -6.58 -5.47
C ASN A 89 12.06 -6.70 -6.73
N GLU A 90 11.78 -7.69 -7.58
CA GLU A 90 12.50 -7.88 -8.85
C GLU A 90 12.40 -6.62 -9.74
N ALA A 91 11.20 -6.07 -9.87
CA ALA A 91 10.99 -4.84 -10.64
C ALA A 91 11.74 -3.64 -10.04
N LEU A 92 11.69 -3.48 -8.71
CA LEU A 92 12.36 -2.37 -8.01
C LEU A 92 13.88 -2.49 -8.07
N VAL A 93 14.46 -3.68 -7.93
CA VAL A 93 15.90 -3.89 -8.09
C VAL A 93 16.35 -3.42 -9.48
N THR A 94 15.62 -3.82 -10.52
CA THR A 94 15.91 -3.38 -11.89
C THR A 94 15.83 -1.85 -12.04
N ILE A 95 14.83 -1.20 -11.41
CA ILE A 95 14.67 0.26 -11.47
C ILE A 95 15.80 0.95 -10.68
N VAL A 96 16.15 0.44 -9.50
CA VAL A 96 17.24 0.96 -8.65
C VAL A 96 18.55 0.98 -9.43
N GLU A 97 18.90 -0.13 -10.08
CA GLU A 97 20.11 -0.26 -10.87
C GLU A 97 20.10 0.68 -12.09
N ALA A 98 19.01 0.64 -12.87
CA ALA A 98 18.90 1.45 -14.10
C ALA A 98 18.83 2.96 -13.85
N SER A 99 18.31 3.37 -12.69
CA SER A 99 18.12 4.78 -12.32
C SER A 99 19.12 5.28 -11.28
N HIS A 100 20.08 4.46 -10.87
CA HIS A 100 21.11 4.77 -9.86
C HIS A 100 20.50 5.33 -8.56
N ILE A 101 19.40 4.71 -8.07
CA ILE A 101 18.73 5.12 -6.84
C ILE A 101 19.58 4.67 -5.64
N SER A 102 20.03 5.64 -4.83
CA SER A 102 20.81 5.39 -3.62
C SER A 102 19.98 5.45 -2.33
N GLU A 103 18.83 6.11 -2.37
CA GLU A 103 17.91 6.23 -1.25
C GLU A 103 16.46 5.98 -1.69
N MET A 104 15.76 5.13 -0.94
CA MET A 104 14.39 4.79 -1.22
C MET A 104 13.52 4.93 0.03
N SER A 105 12.39 5.59 -0.12
CA SER A 105 11.31 5.58 0.87
C SER A 105 10.13 4.78 0.33
N MET A 106 9.39 4.12 1.20
CA MET A 106 8.20 3.38 0.82
C MET A 106 6.98 3.91 1.56
N ILE A 107 5.90 4.22 0.83
CA ILE A 107 4.58 4.53 1.38
C ILE A 107 3.67 3.37 1.05
N GLY A 108 3.32 2.59 2.07
CA GLY A 108 2.44 1.44 1.94
C GLY A 108 1.05 1.72 2.52
N TYR A 109 0.03 1.80 1.68
CA TYR A 109 -1.35 1.95 2.09
C TYR A 109 -1.99 0.57 2.28
N SER A 110 -2.58 0.31 3.46
CA SER A 110 -3.31 -0.93 3.73
C SER A 110 -2.47 -2.19 3.39
N MET A 111 -2.90 -3.05 2.49
CA MET A 111 -2.12 -4.18 1.96
C MET A 111 -0.70 -3.77 1.52
N GLY A 112 -0.55 -2.54 1.02
CA GLY A 112 0.76 -2.03 0.59
C GLY A 112 1.79 -1.94 1.70
N GLY A 113 1.39 -1.70 2.96
CA GLY A 113 2.31 -1.70 4.11
C GLY A 113 2.78 -3.09 4.50
N LEU A 114 1.90 -4.11 4.39
CA LEU A 114 2.30 -5.51 4.53
C LEU A 114 3.39 -5.89 3.50
N ILE A 115 3.18 -5.49 2.24
CA ILE A 115 4.14 -5.72 1.16
C ILE A 115 5.44 -4.95 1.43
N ALA A 116 5.38 -3.68 1.86
CA ALA A 116 6.55 -2.88 2.19
C ALA A 116 7.40 -3.52 3.30
N THR A 117 6.77 -4.07 4.33
CA THR A 117 7.47 -4.84 5.39
C THR A 117 8.25 -6.00 4.80
N LYS A 118 7.62 -6.77 3.92
CA LYS A 118 8.24 -7.93 3.27
C LYS A 118 9.42 -7.53 2.40
N LEU A 119 9.27 -6.43 1.64
CA LEU A 119 10.34 -5.86 0.81
C LEU A 119 11.54 -5.42 1.65
N ALA A 120 11.31 -4.76 2.77
CA ALA A 120 12.37 -4.37 3.68
C ALA A 120 13.14 -5.59 4.22
N GLY A 121 12.44 -6.68 4.56
CA GLY A 121 13.03 -7.94 5.01
C GLY A 121 13.91 -8.65 3.96
N TYR A 122 13.79 -8.34 2.67
CA TYR A 122 14.65 -8.90 1.62
C TYR A 122 16.06 -8.29 1.61
N ASN A 123 16.24 -7.07 2.12
CA ASN A 123 17.52 -6.35 2.14
C ASN A 123 18.20 -6.15 0.76
N THR A 124 17.40 -6.02 -0.27
CA THR A 124 17.86 -5.86 -1.66
C THR A 124 17.70 -4.44 -2.18
N LEU A 125 16.99 -3.60 -1.43
CA LEU A 125 16.65 -2.23 -1.79
C LEU A 125 17.24 -1.25 -0.77
N PRO A 126 17.66 -0.03 -1.18
CA PRO A 126 18.25 0.97 -0.28
C PRO A 126 17.16 1.72 0.52
N ILE A 127 16.38 1.00 1.34
CA ILE A 127 15.22 1.54 2.05
C ILE A 127 15.69 2.34 3.26
N LYS A 128 15.41 3.65 3.27
CA LYS A 128 15.67 4.58 4.37
C LYS A 128 14.45 4.81 5.25
N HIS A 129 13.25 4.87 4.64
CA HIS A 129 12.02 5.18 5.34
C HIS A 129 10.91 4.19 4.96
N LEU A 130 10.15 3.75 5.98
CA LEU A 130 8.90 3.01 5.80
C LEU A 130 7.74 3.83 6.36
N ILE A 131 6.77 4.13 5.54
CA ILE A 131 5.58 4.89 5.90
C ILE A 131 4.37 3.98 5.76
N TYR A 132 3.74 3.67 6.89
CA TYR A 132 2.50 2.90 6.96
C TYR A 132 1.32 3.86 6.98
N LEU A 133 0.52 3.80 5.93
CA LEU A 133 -0.70 4.59 5.81
C LEU A 133 -1.89 3.66 6.04
N ASN A 134 -2.56 3.80 7.19
CA ASN A 134 -3.63 2.90 7.62
C ASN A 134 -3.24 1.42 7.43
N SER A 135 -2.10 1.02 8.00
CA SER A 135 -1.50 -0.28 7.77
C SER A 135 -0.59 -0.74 8.91
N ALA A 136 -0.14 -1.99 8.82
CA ALA A 136 0.78 -2.64 9.75
C ALA A 136 1.55 -3.78 9.03
N ALA A 137 2.45 -4.47 9.75
CA ALA A 137 3.12 -5.68 9.25
C ALA A 137 2.27 -6.94 9.39
N LYS A 138 1.17 -6.86 10.11
CA LYS A 138 0.23 -7.97 10.37
C LYS A 138 -1.18 -7.41 10.50
N ILE A 139 -2.17 -8.23 10.17
CA ILE A 139 -3.57 -7.98 10.49
C ILE A 139 -4.15 -9.16 11.29
N ASP A 140 -4.70 -8.89 12.47
CA ASP A 140 -5.40 -9.91 13.25
C ASP A 140 -6.88 -9.97 12.90
N TYR A 141 -7.18 -10.55 11.73
CA TYR A 141 -8.54 -10.66 11.22
C TYR A 141 -9.50 -11.44 12.14
N LYS A 142 -8.98 -12.32 13.01
CA LYS A 142 -9.80 -13.16 13.89
C LYS A 142 -10.56 -12.34 14.93
N GLU A 143 -10.02 -11.19 15.29
CA GLU A 143 -10.65 -10.25 16.23
C GLU A 143 -11.60 -9.26 15.52
N LEU A 144 -11.52 -9.15 14.20
CA LEU A 144 -12.31 -8.20 13.41
C LEU A 144 -13.61 -8.85 12.94
N ARG A 145 -14.72 -8.43 13.51
CA ARG A 145 -16.07 -8.92 13.14
C ARG A 145 -16.33 -8.82 11.65
N PHE A 146 -15.94 -7.70 11.06
CA PHE A 146 -16.04 -7.42 9.62
C PHE A 146 -15.18 -8.37 8.78
N SER A 147 -13.89 -8.46 9.08
CA SER A 147 -12.94 -9.28 8.33
C SER A 147 -13.26 -10.76 8.42
N LYS A 148 -13.75 -11.20 9.59
CA LYS A 148 -14.21 -12.57 9.78
C LYS A 148 -15.40 -12.88 8.88
N LEU A 149 -16.39 -11.98 8.83
CA LEU A 149 -17.56 -12.15 7.97
C LEU A 149 -17.15 -12.20 6.50
N LEU A 150 -16.30 -11.27 6.06
CA LEU A 150 -15.81 -11.21 4.70
C LEU A 150 -15.01 -12.49 4.34
N TYR A 151 -14.14 -12.96 5.23
CA TYR A 151 -13.39 -14.19 5.05
C TYR A 151 -14.31 -15.41 4.93
N GLU A 152 -15.32 -15.55 5.80
CA GLU A 152 -16.28 -16.65 5.75
C GLU A 152 -17.10 -16.65 4.45
N ILE A 153 -17.45 -15.47 3.95
CA ILE A 153 -18.14 -15.30 2.66
C ILE A 153 -17.25 -15.73 1.48
N MET A 154 -15.97 -15.38 1.52
CA MET A 154 -15.07 -15.54 0.37
C MET A 154 -14.37 -16.89 0.30
N LYS A 155 -14.18 -17.59 1.46
CA LYS A 155 -13.42 -18.84 1.51
C LYS A 155 -13.97 -19.94 0.60
N ASP A 156 -15.28 -19.96 0.38
CA ASP A 156 -15.98 -20.97 -0.41
C ASP A 156 -16.26 -20.51 -1.86
N VAL A 157 -15.87 -19.28 -2.21
CA VAL A 157 -16.09 -18.74 -3.56
C VAL A 157 -15.06 -19.34 -4.52
N LYS A 158 -15.56 -20.00 -5.55
CA LYS A 158 -14.71 -20.49 -6.64
C LYS A 158 -14.45 -19.37 -7.65
N PRO A 159 -13.25 -19.33 -8.26
CA PRO A 159 -12.97 -18.41 -9.36
C PRO A 159 -14.01 -18.54 -10.46
N GLY A 160 -14.50 -17.41 -10.92
CA GLY A 160 -15.56 -17.34 -11.93
C GLY A 160 -17.01 -17.48 -11.41
N GLU A 161 -17.19 -17.85 -10.13
CA GLU A 161 -18.52 -17.79 -9.50
C GLU A 161 -18.82 -16.33 -9.12
N ARG A 162 -19.66 -15.68 -9.91
CA ARG A 162 -20.23 -14.37 -9.59
C ARG A 162 -21.58 -14.57 -8.94
N ASN A 163 -21.70 -14.18 -7.70
CA ASN A 163 -23.00 -14.02 -7.06
C ASN A 163 -23.20 -12.54 -6.66
N GLU A 164 -24.43 -12.17 -6.34
CA GLU A 164 -24.79 -10.79 -5.98
C GLU A 164 -23.98 -10.30 -4.77
N MET A 165 -23.63 -11.20 -3.84
CA MET A 165 -22.86 -10.90 -2.65
C MET A 165 -21.44 -10.46 -3.01
N ILE A 166 -20.77 -11.13 -3.96
CA ILE A 166 -19.43 -10.75 -4.44
C ILE A 166 -19.49 -9.39 -5.12
N ASN A 167 -20.51 -9.14 -5.92
CA ASN A 167 -20.68 -7.85 -6.58
C ASN A 167 -20.90 -6.69 -5.59
N SER A 168 -21.36 -6.97 -4.38
CA SER A 168 -21.56 -5.96 -3.32
C SER A 168 -20.30 -5.67 -2.47
N ILE A 169 -19.23 -6.47 -2.60
CA ILE A 169 -18.01 -6.29 -1.81
C ILE A 169 -17.42 -4.87 -1.93
N PRO A 170 -17.28 -4.27 -3.12
CA PRO A 170 -16.76 -2.91 -3.23
C PRO A 170 -17.60 -1.89 -2.46
N GLU A 171 -18.93 -1.94 -2.59
CA GLU A 171 -19.83 -1.04 -1.88
C GLU A 171 -19.77 -1.26 -0.37
N PHE A 172 -19.70 -2.52 0.06
CA PHE A 172 -19.59 -2.86 1.47
C PHE A 172 -18.26 -2.35 2.06
N VAL A 173 -17.12 -2.61 1.42
CA VAL A 173 -15.80 -2.10 1.87
C VAL A 173 -15.80 -0.58 1.93
N LEU A 174 -16.36 0.10 0.93
CA LEU A 174 -16.49 1.55 0.92
C LEU A 174 -17.37 2.03 2.07
N SER A 175 -18.48 1.35 2.34
CA SER A 175 -19.41 1.74 3.42
C SER A 175 -18.79 1.65 4.82
N GLN A 176 -17.81 0.76 5.01
CA GLN A 176 -17.09 0.60 6.28
C GLN A 176 -15.84 1.46 6.35
N GLY A 177 -15.17 1.69 5.22
CA GLY A 177 -13.88 2.38 5.18
C GLY A 177 -13.96 3.90 5.00
N VAL A 178 -15.16 4.45 4.70
CA VAL A 178 -15.34 5.88 4.40
C VAL A 178 -16.23 6.53 5.45
N SER A 179 -15.77 7.63 6.03
CA SER A 179 -16.56 8.42 6.97
C SER A 179 -17.78 9.05 6.29
N LYS A 180 -18.77 9.45 7.09
CA LYS A 180 -19.97 10.15 6.57
C LYS A 180 -19.64 11.42 5.80
N LYS A 181 -18.53 12.08 6.15
CA LYS A 181 -18.05 13.31 5.49
C LYS A 181 -17.56 13.08 4.08
N GLN A 182 -17.02 11.88 3.76
CA GLN A 182 -16.44 11.57 2.46
C GLN A 182 -17.42 10.88 1.49
N LYS A 183 -18.60 10.44 1.94
CA LYS A 183 -19.57 9.72 1.10
C LYS A 183 -20.11 10.54 -0.08
N GLU A 184 -20.01 11.86 -0.03
CA GLU A 184 -20.50 12.74 -1.08
C GLU A 184 -19.37 13.11 -2.05
N GLY A 185 -19.45 12.62 -3.28
CA GLY A 185 -18.68 13.16 -4.42
C GLY A 185 -17.43 12.43 -4.88
N PHE A 186 -16.98 11.37 -4.21
CA PHE A 186 -15.78 10.64 -4.66
C PHE A 186 -16.12 9.35 -5.41
N ASN A 187 -15.73 9.26 -6.67
CA ASN A 187 -15.93 8.05 -7.48
C ASN A 187 -14.73 7.10 -7.36
N PHE A 188 -14.87 6.09 -6.53
CA PHE A 188 -13.83 5.07 -6.33
C PHE A 188 -13.74 4.04 -7.46
N SER A 189 -14.74 3.93 -8.35
CA SER A 189 -14.81 2.85 -9.34
C SER A 189 -13.60 2.76 -10.26
N GLN A 190 -12.97 3.88 -10.59
CA GLN A 190 -11.77 3.94 -11.43
C GLN A 190 -10.50 3.37 -10.76
N TYR A 191 -10.55 3.18 -9.45
CA TYR A 191 -9.42 2.69 -8.66
C TYR A 191 -9.51 1.20 -8.36
N PHE A 192 -10.63 0.54 -8.67
CA PHE A 192 -10.80 -0.87 -8.37
C PHE A 192 -10.01 -1.77 -9.32
N ALA A 193 -9.51 -2.86 -8.76
CA ALA A 193 -8.98 -3.99 -9.50
C ALA A 193 -10.13 -4.85 -10.10
N PRO A 194 -9.84 -5.78 -11.01
CA PRO A 194 -10.80 -6.80 -11.42
C PRO A 194 -11.32 -7.59 -10.21
N MET A 195 -12.58 -8.02 -10.26
CA MET A 195 -13.28 -8.66 -9.14
C MET A 195 -12.51 -9.88 -8.58
N GLU A 196 -11.99 -10.74 -9.45
CA GLU A 196 -11.22 -11.93 -9.03
C GLU A 196 -9.96 -11.56 -8.25
N THR A 197 -9.29 -10.49 -8.69
CA THR A 197 -8.12 -9.93 -7.98
C THR A 197 -8.52 -9.33 -6.64
N MET A 198 -9.67 -8.63 -6.57
CA MET A 198 -10.14 -8.05 -5.30
C MET A 198 -10.39 -9.11 -4.24
N ILE A 199 -11.06 -10.21 -4.60
CA ILE A 199 -11.32 -11.33 -3.70
C ILE A 199 -10.01 -11.91 -3.18
N THR A 200 -9.09 -12.16 -4.10
CA THR A 200 -7.78 -12.73 -3.80
C THR A 200 -6.99 -11.83 -2.86
N ASP A 201 -6.92 -10.55 -3.17
CA ASP A 201 -6.23 -9.56 -2.32
C ASP A 201 -6.77 -9.57 -0.89
N LEU A 202 -8.10 -9.55 -0.73
CA LEU A 202 -8.72 -9.52 0.59
C LEU A 202 -8.39 -10.79 1.37
N MET A 203 -8.50 -11.98 0.73
CA MET A 203 -8.18 -13.24 1.40
C MET A 203 -6.75 -13.31 1.90
N TYR A 204 -5.79 -12.85 1.08
CA TYR A 204 -4.37 -12.94 1.43
C TYR A 204 -3.95 -11.81 2.36
N THR A 205 -4.50 -10.62 2.22
CA THR A 205 -4.29 -9.51 3.16
C THR A 205 -4.71 -9.92 4.57
N LEU A 206 -5.90 -10.52 4.72
CA LEU A 206 -6.42 -10.95 6.03
C LEU A 206 -5.61 -12.08 6.69
N ARG A 207 -4.75 -12.77 5.95
CA ARG A 207 -3.88 -13.84 6.45
C ARG A 207 -2.43 -13.42 6.62
N ALA A 208 -2.07 -12.23 6.15
CA ALA A 208 -0.68 -11.79 6.16
C ALA A 208 -0.18 -11.54 7.58
N ASP A 209 0.97 -12.11 7.88
CA ASP A 209 1.73 -11.89 9.11
C ASP A 209 3.21 -11.81 8.75
N TYR A 210 3.74 -10.61 8.72
CA TYR A 210 5.14 -10.32 8.38
C TYR A 210 5.92 -9.71 9.53
N LEU A 211 5.43 -9.85 10.78
CA LEU A 211 6.17 -9.39 11.96
C LEU A 211 7.57 -10.01 12.07
N ALA A 212 7.71 -11.30 11.70
CA ALA A 212 9.00 -11.96 11.70
C ALA A 212 9.94 -11.50 10.55
N ASP A 213 9.41 -10.84 9.52
CA ASP A 213 10.24 -10.28 8.46
C ASP A 213 10.96 -9.01 8.91
N ILE A 214 10.45 -8.30 9.92
CA ILE A 214 11.12 -7.16 10.56
C ILE A 214 12.44 -7.60 11.20
N ASP A 215 12.50 -8.80 11.81
CA ASP A 215 13.73 -9.34 12.39
C ASP A 215 14.86 -9.57 11.37
N LYS A 216 14.49 -9.64 10.08
CA LYS A 216 15.46 -9.87 8.99
C LYS A 216 16.10 -8.59 8.47
N ILE A 217 15.54 -7.43 8.79
CA ILE A 217 16.02 -6.14 8.31
C ILE A 217 17.41 -5.86 8.92
N LYS A 218 18.41 -5.67 8.06
CA LYS A 218 19.81 -5.46 8.49
C LYS A 218 20.07 -4.01 8.86
N GLU A 219 19.53 -3.07 8.08
CA GLU A 219 19.62 -1.64 8.33
C GLU A 219 18.22 -1.12 8.61
N MET A 220 17.95 -0.78 9.89
CA MET A 220 16.62 -0.34 10.30
C MET A 220 16.26 1.00 9.64
N PRO A 221 15.17 1.06 8.89
CA PRO A 221 14.66 2.32 8.36
C PRO A 221 14.06 3.16 9.49
N LYS A 222 13.92 4.47 9.26
CA LYS A 222 12.98 5.26 10.05
C LYS A 222 11.55 4.90 9.67
N VAL A 223 10.68 4.82 10.65
CA VAL A 223 9.32 4.30 10.46
C VAL A 223 8.28 5.33 10.89
N LEU A 224 7.34 5.63 10.01
CA LEU A 224 6.23 6.54 10.27
C LEU A 224 4.90 5.83 10.06
N PHE A 225 4.03 5.87 11.08
CA PHE A 225 2.65 5.43 10.96
C PHE A 225 1.73 6.66 10.90
N LEU A 226 0.91 6.72 9.85
CA LEU A 226 -0.17 7.69 9.66
C LEU A 226 -1.50 6.93 9.68
N LEU A 227 -2.25 7.07 10.75
CA LEU A 227 -3.36 6.18 11.09
C LEU A 227 -4.65 6.97 11.28
N GLY A 228 -5.76 6.40 10.83
CA GLY A 228 -7.08 6.90 11.17
C GLY A 228 -7.58 6.33 12.50
N GLU A 229 -8.16 7.16 13.37
CA GLU A 229 -8.73 6.71 14.65
C GLU A 229 -9.88 5.73 14.44
N ASP A 230 -10.71 5.98 13.43
CA ASP A 230 -11.92 5.21 13.10
C ASP A 230 -11.65 4.10 12.05
N ASP A 231 -10.40 3.68 11.88
CA ASP A 231 -10.08 2.60 10.94
C ASP A 231 -10.56 1.24 11.47
N VAL A 232 -11.68 0.76 10.93
CA VAL A 232 -12.27 -0.54 11.27
C VAL A 232 -11.75 -1.69 10.41
N ILE A 233 -11.00 -1.39 9.34
CA ILE A 233 -10.43 -2.38 8.43
C ILE A 233 -9.02 -2.77 8.86
N PHE A 234 -8.23 -1.78 9.28
CA PHE A 234 -6.88 -1.98 9.79
C PHE A 234 -6.77 -1.35 11.19
N PRO A 235 -7.14 -2.06 12.25
CA PRO A 235 -7.21 -1.50 13.59
C PRO A 235 -5.87 -0.97 14.08
N ASN A 236 -5.88 0.14 14.79
CA ASN A 236 -4.68 0.75 15.36
C ASN A 236 -3.91 -0.18 16.33
N LYS A 237 -4.56 -1.22 16.87
CA LYS A 237 -3.92 -2.28 17.67
C LYS A 237 -2.83 -3.02 16.87
N ASP A 238 -3.11 -3.34 15.60
CA ASP A 238 -2.17 -4.08 14.74
C ASP A 238 -0.99 -3.20 14.35
N SER A 239 -1.26 -1.92 14.07
CA SER A 239 -0.24 -0.91 13.82
C SER A 239 0.65 -0.69 15.06
N LYS A 240 0.05 -0.65 16.26
CA LYS A 240 0.77 -0.56 17.53
C LYS A 240 1.70 -1.75 17.75
N THR A 241 1.23 -2.97 17.49
CA THR A 241 2.07 -4.18 17.58
C THR A 241 3.27 -4.10 16.62
N THR A 242 3.06 -3.58 15.42
CA THR A 242 4.13 -3.39 14.44
C THR A 242 5.12 -2.29 14.88
N HIS A 243 4.61 -1.17 15.41
CA HIS A 243 5.40 -0.08 15.97
C HIS A 243 6.32 -0.60 17.08
N GLU A 244 5.75 -1.27 18.09
CA GLU A 244 6.49 -1.84 19.22
C GLU A 244 7.57 -2.83 18.77
N LYS A 245 7.30 -3.59 17.71
CA LYS A 245 8.29 -4.51 17.14
C LYS A 245 9.47 -3.79 16.52
N PHE A 246 9.24 -2.72 15.75
CA PHE A 246 10.30 -1.89 15.18
C PHE A 246 11.12 -1.18 16.27
N GLU A 247 10.44 -0.59 17.26
CA GLU A 247 11.07 0.11 18.39
C GLU A 247 11.95 -0.85 19.19
N ALA A 248 11.47 -2.07 19.47
CA ALA A 248 12.25 -3.10 20.17
C ALA A 248 13.54 -3.52 19.44
N LEU A 249 13.60 -3.32 18.12
CA LEU A 249 14.77 -3.57 17.29
C LEU A 249 15.63 -2.32 17.05
N GLY A 250 15.33 -1.20 17.73
CA GLY A 250 16.11 0.01 17.70
C GLY A 250 15.83 0.96 16.53
N ALA A 251 14.72 0.76 15.81
CA ALA A 251 14.29 1.71 14.79
C ALA A 251 13.80 3.03 15.43
N ASP A 252 13.97 4.14 14.72
CA ASP A 252 13.31 5.41 15.01
C ASP A 252 11.88 5.34 14.47
N VAL A 253 10.89 5.35 15.38
CA VAL A 253 9.48 5.09 15.03
C VAL A 253 8.57 6.20 15.54
N GLN A 254 7.74 6.74 14.66
CA GLN A 254 6.71 7.71 15.00
C GLN A 254 5.34 7.19 14.57
N SER A 255 4.29 7.48 15.39
CA SER A 255 2.90 7.22 15.04
C SER A 255 2.06 8.46 15.24
N ILE A 256 1.24 8.79 14.25
CA ILE A 256 0.30 9.91 14.26
C ILE A 256 -1.08 9.35 13.97
N ILE A 257 -2.03 9.63 14.84
CA ILE A 257 -3.42 9.19 14.73
C ILE A 257 -4.30 10.40 14.44
N TYR A 258 -5.05 10.34 13.36
CA TYR A 258 -5.95 11.40 12.91
C TYR A 258 -7.38 11.10 13.39
N PRO A 259 -7.99 12.02 14.14
CA PRO A 259 -9.36 11.86 14.63
C PRO A 259 -10.38 11.90 13.48
N ASP A 260 -11.51 11.19 13.63
CA ASP A 260 -12.60 11.10 12.63
C ASP A 260 -12.13 10.62 11.23
N VAL A 261 -11.08 9.82 11.16
CA VAL A 261 -10.50 9.30 9.90
C VAL A 261 -10.65 7.80 9.84
N GLY A 262 -11.37 7.31 8.84
CA GLY A 262 -11.51 5.88 8.53
C GLY A 262 -10.44 5.39 7.55
N HIS A 263 -10.55 4.11 7.18
CA HIS A 263 -9.54 3.44 6.34
C HIS A 263 -9.25 4.13 5.00
N LEU A 264 -10.30 4.61 4.32
CA LEU A 264 -10.21 5.24 3.00
C LEU A 264 -10.18 6.77 3.04
N ASP A 265 -10.29 7.36 4.22
CA ASP A 265 -10.39 8.82 4.37
C ASP A 265 -9.08 9.56 4.15
N PHE A 266 -7.95 8.86 3.98
CA PHE A 266 -6.66 9.51 3.74
C PHE A 266 -6.70 10.46 2.51
N LEU A 267 -7.51 10.14 1.50
CA LEU A 267 -7.69 11.00 0.31
C LEU A 267 -8.28 12.36 0.68
N ARG A 268 -9.21 12.39 1.64
CA ARG A 268 -9.79 13.63 2.18
C ARG A 268 -8.78 14.39 3.02
N VAL A 269 -8.12 13.68 3.91
CA VAL A 269 -7.17 14.27 4.86
C VAL A 269 -5.97 14.91 4.17
N LEU A 270 -5.51 14.32 3.06
CA LEU A 270 -4.44 14.90 2.25
C LEU A 270 -4.79 16.26 1.63
N ASP A 271 -6.07 16.47 1.26
CA ASP A 271 -6.57 17.71 0.66
C ASP A 271 -7.30 18.63 1.67
N ASP A 272 -7.34 18.28 2.96
CA ASP A 272 -8.11 19.00 3.98
C ASP A 272 -7.37 20.24 4.47
N SER A 273 -7.73 21.38 3.90
CA SER A 273 -7.18 22.71 4.29
C SER A 273 -7.57 23.17 5.69
N SER A 274 -8.47 22.49 6.40
CA SER A 274 -8.83 22.78 7.79
C SER A 274 -7.82 22.23 8.80
N ILE A 275 -6.97 21.26 8.38
CA ILE A 275 -5.88 20.74 9.19
C ILE A 275 -4.71 21.72 9.10
N ALA A 276 -4.15 22.11 10.24
CA ALA A 276 -2.97 22.96 10.26
C ALA A 276 -1.82 22.27 9.51
N GLU A 277 -1.00 23.05 8.79
CA GLU A 277 0.06 22.50 7.93
C GLU A 277 0.96 21.54 8.68
N GLN A 278 1.42 21.91 9.88
CA GLN A 278 2.30 21.10 10.72
C GLN A 278 1.68 19.80 11.24
N ASP A 279 0.35 19.68 11.16
CA ASP A 279 -0.40 18.51 11.61
C ASP A 279 -0.86 17.65 10.42
N SER A 280 -0.57 18.07 9.18
CA SER A 280 -1.02 17.40 7.99
C SER A 280 -0.20 16.13 7.70
N MET A 281 -0.82 15.11 7.07
CA MET A 281 -0.10 13.91 6.64
C MET A 281 1.06 14.24 5.71
N THR A 282 0.85 15.21 4.82
CA THR A 282 1.86 15.63 3.84
C THR A 282 3.05 16.31 4.49
N TYR A 283 2.83 17.10 5.55
CA TYR A 283 3.91 17.69 6.33
C TYR A 283 4.80 16.62 6.95
N HIS A 284 4.23 15.65 7.65
CA HIS A 284 4.99 14.59 8.31
C HIS A 284 5.75 13.71 7.31
N ILE A 285 5.14 13.40 6.17
CA ILE A 285 5.82 12.68 5.08
C ILE A 285 7.02 13.51 4.59
N ASN A 286 6.82 14.78 4.26
CA ASN A 286 7.89 15.62 3.72
C ASN A 286 9.00 15.90 4.74
N GLN A 287 8.69 16.01 6.04
CA GLN A 287 9.71 16.11 7.09
C GLN A 287 10.60 14.86 7.10
N LEU A 288 9.99 13.67 7.08
CA LEU A 288 10.74 12.41 7.05
C LEU A 288 11.60 12.27 5.79
N LEU A 289 11.07 12.66 4.62
CA LEU A 289 11.79 12.58 3.33
C LEU A 289 12.95 13.59 3.21
N ALA A 290 12.97 14.64 4.03
CA ALA A 290 14.02 15.65 4.05
C ALA A 290 15.25 15.26 4.88
N GLU A 291 15.16 14.22 5.69
CA GLU A 291 16.23 13.68 6.52
C GLU A 291 17.16 12.76 5.71
#